data_a00bd2d1723ce0ed41e6ea348a12c4d2
#
_entry.id   a00bd2d1723ce0ed41e6ea348a12c4d2
#
_cell.length_a   1.000
_cell.length_b   1.000
_cell.length_c   1.000
_cell.angle_alpha   90.00
_cell.angle_beta   90.00
_cell.angle_gamma   90.00
#
_symmetry.space_group_name_H-M   'P 1'
#
loop_
_entity.id
_entity.type
_entity.pdbx_description
1 polymer ?
#
loop_
_entity_poly.entity_id
_entity_poly.type
_entity_poly.pdbx_seq_one_letter_code
_entity_poly.pdbx_strand_id
1 'polypeptide(L)'
;LLRAGALAAPMKFVEERTVGPSLGKENIELGMKSIVIGFSLVVLFMAFYYRVFGIAANISLIINLVLITGIMSLLGATLTLPGIAGIVLTVGMAVDANVLIFSRIREELKEKNPQLAIRDGFSRAFVTIFDANITTLIAALILYIIGTGPVKGFAITLSIGIVTSMFTAIMCTRAMVNIVYGNKNISELKI
;
A
#
# COMPACT_ATOMS: atom_id res chain seq x y z
N LEU A 1 -42.81 12.04 -36.14
CA LEU A 1 -42.33 10.87 -35.40
C LEU A 1 -41.25 10.08 -36.13
N LEU A 2 -41.22 10.06 -37.49
CA LEU A 2 -40.20 9.30 -38.25
C LEU A 2 -38.84 9.97 -38.37
N ARG A 3 -38.68 11.24 -37.98
CA ARG A 3 -37.37 11.94 -38.01
C ARG A 3 -36.51 11.76 -36.75
N ALA A 4 -37.06 11.23 -35.68
CA ALA A 4 -36.32 11.07 -34.42
C ALA A 4 -35.37 9.85 -34.40
N GLY A 5 -35.44 8.98 -35.42
CA GLY A 5 -34.57 7.80 -35.49
C GLY A 5 -33.60 7.77 -36.68
N ALA A 6 -33.59 8.81 -37.53
CA ALA A 6 -32.68 8.85 -38.66
C ALA A 6 -31.36 9.55 -38.27
N LEU A 7 -30.39 8.73 -37.89
CA LEU A 7 -29.02 9.19 -37.66
C LEU A 7 -28.38 9.58 -39.01
N ALA A 8 -27.74 10.75 -39.07
CA ALA A 8 -27.13 11.29 -40.29
C ALA A 8 -25.90 10.46 -40.76
N ALA A 9 -25.41 9.55 -39.95
CA ALA A 9 -24.31 8.64 -40.30
C ALA A 9 -24.58 7.24 -39.68
N PRO A 10 -24.17 6.13 -40.34
CA PRO A 10 -24.30 4.79 -39.78
C PRO A 10 -23.40 4.66 -38.55
N MET A 11 -24.02 4.52 -37.38
CA MET A 11 -23.25 4.22 -36.15
C MET A 11 -23.01 2.70 -36.05
N LYS A 12 -21.75 2.32 -35.86
CA LYS A 12 -21.36 0.97 -35.48
C LYS A 12 -21.08 0.95 -33.99
N PHE A 13 -21.68 0.01 -33.27
CA PHE A 13 -21.24 -0.28 -31.90
C PHE A 13 -19.80 -0.75 -31.95
N VAL A 14 -18.88 0.04 -31.36
CA VAL A 14 -17.46 -0.30 -31.32
C VAL A 14 -17.15 -1.16 -30.11
N GLU A 15 -17.86 -0.95 -29.00
CA GLU A 15 -17.74 -1.72 -27.78
C GLU A 15 -19.03 -1.62 -26.97
N GLU A 16 -19.58 -2.76 -26.55
CA GLU A 16 -20.67 -2.82 -25.59
C GLU A 16 -20.19 -3.67 -24.41
N ARG A 17 -20.03 -3.05 -23.22
CA ARG A 17 -19.71 -3.74 -21.97
C ARG A 17 -20.89 -3.71 -21.04
N THR A 18 -21.67 -4.75 -21.06
CA THR A 18 -22.73 -4.97 -20.07
C THR A 18 -22.19 -5.79 -18.91
N VAL A 19 -21.80 -5.13 -17.83
CA VAL A 19 -21.42 -5.81 -16.59
C VAL A 19 -22.66 -5.98 -15.74
N GLY A 20 -23.18 -7.21 -15.65
CA GLY A 20 -24.33 -7.52 -14.80
C GLY A 20 -23.98 -7.38 -13.31
N PRO A 21 -24.97 -7.07 -12.44
CA PRO A 21 -24.75 -6.92 -10.98
C PRO A 21 -24.13 -8.16 -10.32
N SER A 22 -24.37 -9.35 -10.85
CA SER A 22 -23.82 -10.63 -10.37
C SER A 22 -22.29 -10.72 -10.57
N LEU A 23 -21.79 -10.34 -11.75
CA LEU A 23 -20.35 -10.35 -12.04
C LEU A 23 -19.58 -9.32 -11.19
N GLY A 24 -20.19 -8.18 -10.92
CA GLY A 24 -19.60 -7.18 -10.02
C GLY A 24 -19.44 -7.71 -8.60
N LYS A 25 -20.46 -8.41 -8.07
CA LYS A 25 -20.44 -8.99 -6.73
C LYS A 25 -19.42 -10.12 -6.61
N GLU A 26 -19.36 -11.02 -7.58
CA GLU A 26 -18.39 -12.12 -7.62
C GLU A 26 -16.94 -11.61 -7.66
N ASN A 27 -16.67 -10.61 -8.49
CA ASN A 27 -15.35 -9.99 -8.56
C ASN A 27 -14.93 -9.31 -7.25
N ILE A 28 -15.86 -8.67 -6.54
CA ILE A 28 -15.59 -8.07 -5.22
C ILE A 28 -15.30 -9.17 -4.20
N GLU A 29 -16.05 -10.25 -4.17
CA GLU A 29 -15.81 -11.37 -3.26
C GLU A 29 -14.44 -12.03 -3.50
N LEU A 30 -14.07 -12.28 -4.75
CA LEU A 30 -12.79 -12.84 -5.12
C LEU A 30 -11.64 -11.87 -4.76
N GLY A 31 -11.83 -10.58 -5.01
CA GLY A 31 -10.88 -9.54 -4.63
C GLY A 31 -10.66 -9.48 -3.12
N MET A 32 -11.74 -9.50 -2.34
CA MET A 32 -11.65 -9.51 -0.87
C MET A 32 -10.99 -10.77 -0.32
N LYS A 33 -11.30 -11.95 -0.87
CA LYS A 33 -10.61 -13.20 -0.50
C LYS A 33 -9.11 -13.12 -0.78
N SER A 34 -8.72 -12.58 -1.94
CA SER A 34 -7.31 -12.40 -2.31
C SER A 34 -6.57 -11.46 -1.35
N ILE A 35 -7.22 -10.35 -0.94
CA ILE A 35 -6.66 -9.44 0.06
C ILE A 35 -6.42 -10.17 1.38
N VAL A 36 -7.43 -10.88 1.89
CA VAL A 36 -7.33 -11.59 3.18
C VAL A 36 -6.24 -12.65 3.15
N ILE A 37 -6.16 -13.44 2.09
CA ILE A 37 -5.13 -14.48 1.96
C ILE A 37 -3.75 -13.85 1.86
N GLY A 38 -3.55 -12.88 0.96
CA GLY A 38 -2.26 -12.21 0.78
C GLY A 38 -1.81 -11.50 2.04
N PHE A 39 -2.71 -10.77 2.69
CA PHE A 39 -2.43 -10.10 3.96
C PHE A 39 -2.03 -11.09 5.07
N SER A 40 -2.77 -12.20 5.21
CA SER A 40 -2.47 -13.22 6.23
C SER A 40 -1.10 -13.85 6.01
N LEU A 41 -0.74 -14.17 4.77
CA LEU A 41 0.57 -14.72 4.41
C LEU A 41 1.69 -13.74 4.77
N VAL A 42 1.52 -12.46 4.46
CA VAL A 42 2.49 -11.41 4.78
C VAL A 42 2.64 -11.24 6.29
N VAL A 43 1.54 -11.17 7.04
CA VAL A 43 1.55 -11.03 8.51
C VAL A 43 2.28 -12.21 9.16
N LEU A 44 2.01 -13.43 8.70
CA LEU A 44 2.69 -14.63 9.18
C LEU A 44 4.19 -14.59 8.87
N PHE A 45 4.55 -14.30 7.62
CA PHE A 45 5.95 -14.20 7.22
C PHE A 45 6.71 -13.17 8.06
N MET A 46 6.17 -11.96 8.21
CA MET A 46 6.79 -10.91 9.00
C MET A 46 6.94 -11.28 10.48
N ALA A 47 5.92 -11.91 11.07
CA ALA A 47 5.97 -12.35 12.46
C ALA A 47 7.04 -13.44 12.70
N PHE A 48 7.16 -14.41 11.78
CA PHE A 48 8.14 -15.50 11.90
C PHE A 48 9.56 -15.05 11.61
N TYR A 49 9.76 -14.26 10.56
CA TYR A 49 11.10 -13.87 10.09
C TYR A 49 11.71 -12.74 10.91
N TYR A 50 10.94 -11.67 11.20
CA TYR A 50 11.42 -10.47 11.91
C TYR A 50 11.03 -10.43 13.39
N ARG A 51 10.32 -11.42 13.91
CA ARG A 51 9.93 -11.52 15.33
C ARG A 51 9.32 -10.22 15.86
N VAL A 52 9.98 -9.55 16.83
CA VAL A 52 9.47 -8.32 17.48
C VAL A 52 9.34 -7.17 16.48
N PHE A 53 10.29 -7.00 15.58
CA PHE A 53 10.20 -6.01 14.49
C PHE A 53 9.06 -6.33 13.51
N GLY A 54 8.82 -7.61 13.25
CA GLY A 54 7.71 -8.08 12.46
C GLY A 54 6.35 -7.76 13.08
N ILE A 55 6.21 -7.83 14.39
CA ILE A 55 4.99 -7.42 15.10
C ILE A 55 4.76 -5.91 14.94
N ALA A 56 5.79 -5.09 15.10
CA ALA A 56 5.69 -3.65 14.87
C ALA A 56 5.28 -3.33 13.43
N ALA A 57 5.87 -4.02 12.44
CA ALA A 57 5.49 -3.87 11.03
C ALA A 57 4.05 -4.30 10.77
N ASN A 58 3.58 -5.39 11.36
CA ASN A 58 2.22 -5.89 11.20
C ASN A 58 1.17 -4.90 11.76
N ILE A 59 1.44 -4.32 12.92
CA ILE A 59 0.57 -3.28 13.49
C ILE A 59 0.57 -2.04 12.58
N SER A 60 1.73 -1.63 12.09
CA SER A 60 1.86 -0.52 11.14
C SER A 60 1.10 -0.78 9.85
N LEU A 61 1.10 -2.03 9.37
CA LEU A 61 0.36 -2.45 8.19
C LEU A 61 -1.16 -2.39 8.40
N ILE A 62 -1.65 -2.79 9.58
CA ILE A 62 -3.07 -2.66 9.94
C ILE A 62 -3.46 -1.17 9.98
N ILE A 63 -2.64 -0.33 10.60
CA ILE A 63 -2.87 1.13 10.62
C ILE A 63 -2.92 1.68 9.20
N ASN A 64 -2.04 1.22 8.31
CA ASN A 64 -2.03 1.62 6.90
C ASN A 64 -3.35 1.29 6.20
N LEU A 65 -3.89 0.09 6.37
CA LEU A 65 -5.18 -0.28 5.79
C LEU A 65 -6.32 0.57 6.32
N VAL A 66 -6.33 0.88 7.62
CA VAL A 66 -7.32 1.77 8.23
C VAL A 66 -7.21 3.18 7.65
N LEU A 67 -5.98 3.69 7.46
CA LEU A 67 -5.75 5.01 6.86
C LEU A 67 -6.20 5.06 5.41
N ILE A 68 -5.84 4.06 4.60
CA ILE A 68 -6.28 3.98 3.19
C ILE A 68 -7.80 4.02 3.11
N THR A 69 -8.48 3.15 3.84
CA THR A 69 -9.94 3.06 3.82
C THR A 69 -10.61 4.32 4.37
N GLY A 70 -10.06 4.90 5.43
CA GLY A 70 -10.53 6.15 6.02
C GLY A 70 -10.41 7.33 5.06
N ILE A 71 -9.23 7.51 4.43
CA ILE A 71 -9.00 8.61 3.46
C ILE A 71 -9.88 8.41 2.22
N MET A 72 -9.99 7.20 1.69
CA MET A 72 -10.88 6.92 0.56
C MET A 72 -12.34 7.26 0.89
N SER A 73 -12.79 6.91 2.10
CA SER A 73 -14.14 7.23 2.57
C SER A 73 -14.37 8.74 2.70
N LEU A 74 -13.39 9.48 3.25
CA LEU A 74 -13.47 10.94 3.38
C LEU A 74 -13.51 11.65 2.03
N LEU A 75 -12.80 11.13 1.03
CA LEU A 75 -12.79 11.67 -0.32
C LEU A 75 -14.00 11.25 -1.17
N GLY A 76 -14.88 10.38 -0.64
CA GLY A 76 -15.99 9.81 -1.41
C GLY A 76 -15.51 8.99 -2.62
N ALA A 77 -14.30 8.45 -2.57
CA ALA A 77 -13.71 7.71 -3.68
C ALA A 77 -14.41 6.36 -3.87
N THR A 78 -14.84 6.06 -5.10
CA THR A 78 -15.47 4.78 -5.42
C THR A 78 -14.41 3.68 -5.55
N LEU A 79 -14.64 2.57 -4.85
CA LEU A 79 -13.78 1.40 -4.94
C LEU A 79 -14.08 0.64 -6.24
N THR A 80 -13.18 0.73 -7.20
CA THR A 80 -13.23 -0.02 -8.46
C THR A 80 -12.45 -1.33 -8.36
N LEU A 81 -12.68 -2.29 -9.26
CA LEU A 81 -11.90 -3.53 -9.28
C LEU A 81 -10.38 -3.29 -9.41
N PRO A 82 -9.90 -2.43 -10.33
CA PRO A 82 -8.49 -2.02 -10.31
C PRO A 82 -8.07 -1.27 -9.04
N GLY A 83 -9.00 -0.55 -8.39
CA GLY A 83 -8.74 0.09 -7.10
C GLY A 83 -8.46 -0.94 -5.99
N ILE A 84 -9.19 -2.06 -5.97
CA ILE A 84 -8.90 -3.19 -5.07
C ILE A 84 -7.49 -3.73 -5.33
N ALA A 85 -7.11 -3.94 -6.59
CA ALA A 85 -5.76 -4.35 -6.95
C ALA A 85 -4.70 -3.33 -6.51
N GLY A 86 -5.01 -2.03 -6.55
CA GLY A 86 -4.19 -0.95 -6.01
C GLY A 86 -3.95 -1.08 -4.50
N ILE A 87 -4.97 -1.43 -3.72
CA ILE A 87 -4.82 -1.69 -2.28
C ILE A 87 -3.89 -2.88 -2.04
N VAL A 88 -4.06 -4.00 -2.75
CA VAL A 88 -3.18 -5.18 -2.62
C VAL A 88 -1.73 -4.82 -2.94
N LEU A 89 -1.52 -4.06 -4.00
CA LEU A 89 -0.18 -3.60 -4.40
C LEU A 89 0.44 -2.71 -3.31
N THR A 90 -0.31 -1.78 -2.74
CA THR A 90 0.20 -0.88 -1.70
C THR A 90 0.50 -1.59 -0.38
N VAL A 91 -0.23 -2.66 -0.05
CA VAL A 91 0.11 -3.55 1.07
C VAL A 91 1.49 -4.18 0.86
N GLY A 92 1.78 -4.69 -0.35
CA GLY A 92 3.10 -5.21 -0.69
C GLY A 92 4.20 -4.16 -0.52
N MET A 93 4.01 -2.95 -1.06
CA MET A 93 4.98 -1.86 -0.93
C MET A 93 5.18 -1.40 0.52
N ALA A 94 4.13 -1.41 1.35
CA ALA A 94 4.25 -1.09 2.77
C ALA A 94 5.10 -2.11 3.52
N VAL A 95 5.00 -3.38 3.18
CA VAL A 95 5.85 -4.45 3.72
C VAL A 95 7.29 -4.28 3.27
N ASP A 96 7.51 -4.03 1.97
CA ASP A 96 8.86 -3.82 1.42
C ASP A 96 9.57 -2.65 2.09
N ALA A 97 8.87 -1.57 2.40
CA ALA A 97 9.42 -0.44 3.16
C ALA A 97 9.91 -0.87 4.55
N ASN A 98 9.14 -1.67 5.28
CA ASN A 98 9.53 -2.19 6.58
C ASN A 98 10.70 -3.18 6.47
N VAL A 99 10.69 -4.07 5.49
CA VAL A 99 11.78 -5.02 5.21
C VAL A 99 13.08 -4.26 4.92
N LEU A 100 13.02 -3.19 4.12
CA LEU A 100 14.17 -2.34 3.82
C LEU A 100 14.72 -1.67 5.08
N ILE A 101 13.84 -1.11 5.94
CA ILE A 101 14.24 -0.52 7.21
C ILE A 101 14.97 -1.55 8.07
N PHE A 102 14.41 -2.76 8.23
CA PHE A 102 15.00 -3.79 9.07
C PHE A 102 16.32 -4.32 8.50
N SER A 103 16.43 -4.41 7.18
CA SER A 103 17.69 -4.75 6.50
C SER A 103 18.77 -3.71 6.79
N ARG A 104 18.45 -2.41 6.69
CA ARG A 104 19.39 -1.33 7.02
C ARG A 104 19.78 -1.33 8.49
N ILE A 105 18.85 -1.57 9.41
CA ILE A 105 19.19 -1.70 10.83
C ILE A 105 20.14 -2.88 11.05
N ARG A 106 19.91 -4.03 10.39
CA ARG A 106 20.80 -5.21 10.47
C ARG A 106 22.21 -4.91 9.92
N GLU A 107 22.33 -4.11 8.87
CA GLU A 107 23.62 -3.67 8.34
C GLU A 107 24.37 -2.79 9.36
N GLU A 108 23.69 -1.79 9.94
CA GLU A 108 24.28 -0.88 10.92
C GLU A 108 24.65 -1.58 12.24
N LEU A 109 23.95 -2.66 12.62
CA LEU A 109 24.26 -3.44 13.82
C LEU A 109 25.64 -4.11 13.78
N LYS A 110 26.24 -4.29 12.61
CA LYS A 110 27.58 -4.87 12.48
C LYS A 110 28.68 -3.95 13.00
N GLU A 111 28.44 -2.66 13.02
CA GLU A 111 29.46 -1.64 13.32
C GLU A 111 29.06 -0.74 14.50
N LYS A 112 27.80 -0.74 14.91
CA LYS A 112 27.24 0.22 15.88
C LYS A 112 26.46 -0.42 17.00
N ASN A 113 26.32 0.31 18.09
CA ASN A 113 25.43 -0.06 19.19
C ASN A 113 23.97 -0.15 18.72
N PRO A 114 23.12 -1.04 19.30
CA PRO A 114 21.75 -1.27 18.87
C PRO A 114 20.91 0.00 18.72
N GLN A 115 21.01 0.97 19.61
CA GLN A 115 20.24 2.21 19.56
C GLN A 115 20.65 3.11 18.39
N LEU A 116 21.97 3.23 18.15
CA LEU A 116 22.49 3.97 16.99
C LEU A 116 22.15 3.27 15.68
N ALA A 117 22.24 1.92 15.66
CA ALA A 117 21.88 1.13 14.48
C ALA A 117 20.40 1.29 14.11
N ILE A 118 19.48 1.31 15.08
CA ILE A 118 18.06 1.60 14.82
C ILE A 118 17.92 3.00 14.23
N ARG A 119 18.48 4.02 14.88
CA ARG A 119 18.36 5.41 14.42
C ARG A 119 18.87 5.61 12.99
N ASP A 120 20.09 5.12 12.74
CA ASP A 120 20.78 5.32 11.47
C ASP A 120 20.16 4.44 10.37
N GLY A 121 19.71 3.22 10.71
CA GLY A 121 18.97 2.35 9.79
C GLY A 121 17.68 2.99 9.29
N PHE A 122 16.87 3.59 10.17
CA PHE A 122 15.68 4.35 9.76
C PHE A 122 16.05 5.55 8.90
N SER A 123 17.10 6.30 9.24
CA SER A 123 17.52 7.48 8.49
C SER A 123 18.00 7.14 7.08
N ARG A 124 18.79 6.06 6.93
CA ARG A 124 19.25 5.60 5.62
C ARG A 124 18.14 5.00 4.77
N ALA A 125 17.27 4.19 5.38
CA ALA A 125 16.12 3.62 4.68
C ALA A 125 15.17 4.70 4.18
N PHE A 126 14.99 5.79 4.93
CA PHE A 126 14.09 6.89 4.54
C PHE A 126 14.35 7.41 3.14
N VAL A 127 15.62 7.71 2.80
CA VAL A 127 15.97 8.25 1.48
C VAL A 127 15.57 7.27 0.37
N THR A 128 15.94 6.00 0.53
CA THR A 128 15.62 4.98 -0.48
C THR A 128 14.12 4.76 -0.64
N ILE A 129 13.37 4.72 0.49
CA ILE A 129 11.91 4.57 0.47
C ILE A 129 11.26 5.79 -0.20
N PHE A 130 11.73 6.98 0.15
CA PHE A 130 11.21 8.22 -0.43
C PHE A 130 11.40 8.26 -1.94
N ASP A 131 12.61 8.02 -2.42
CA ASP A 131 12.95 8.05 -3.85
C ASP A 131 12.13 7.04 -4.66
N ALA A 132 12.02 5.80 -4.17
CA ALA A 132 11.23 4.75 -4.83
C ALA A 132 9.74 5.10 -4.90
N ASN A 133 9.19 5.64 -3.81
CA ASN A 133 7.77 5.96 -3.72
C ASN A 133 7.40 7.23 -4.49
N ILE A 134 8.28 8.24 -4.54
CA ILE A 134 8.06 9.46 -5.34
C ILE A 134 7.92 9.13 -6.83
N THR A 135 8.77 8.25 -7.35
CA THR A 135 8.69 7.81 -8.75
C THR A 135 7.33 7.15 -9.05
N THR A 136 6.90 6.25 -8.17
CA THR A 136 5.60 5.57 -8.32
C THR A 136 4.42 6.54 -8.14
N LEU A 137 4.54 7.51 -7.24
CA LEU A 137 3.52 8.54 -7.02
C LEU A 137 3.35 9.43 -8.26
N ILE A 138 4.45 9.82 -8.91
CA ILE A 138 4.40 10.58 -10.18
C ILE A 138 3.65 9.77 -11.25
N ALA A 139 3.96 8.48 -11.39
CA ALA A 139 3.25 7.61 -12.33
C ALA A 139 1.75 7.51 -11.99
N ALA A 140 1.40 7.38 -10.71
CA ALA A 140 0.01 7.33 -10.27
C ALA A 140 -0.73 8.66 -10.55
N LEU A 141 -0.08 9.81 -10.36
CA LEU A 141 -0.65 11.12 -10.70
C LEU A 141 -0.88 11.28 -12.20
N ILE A 142 0.05 10.82 -13.03
CA ILE A 142 -0.13 10.82 -14.49
C ILE A 142 -1.33 9.94 -14.87
N LEU A 143 -1.45 8.75 -14.29
CA LEU A 143 -2.60 7.86 -14.51
C LEU A 143 -3.91 8.49 -14.04
N TYR A 144 -3.89 9.29 -12.98
CA TYR A 144 -5.07 10.04 -12.52
C TYR A 144 -5.51 11.10 -13.50
N ILE A 145 -4.57 11.83 -14.12
CA ILE A 145 -4.84 12.91 -15.05
C ILE A 145 -5.34 12.37 -16.41
N ILE A 146 -4.64 11.34 -16.93
CA ILE A 146 -4.93 10.81 -18.28
C ILE A 146 -5.98 9.69 -18.22
N GLY A 147 -6.07 8.96 -17.10
CA GLY A 147 -6.93 7.80 -16.94
C GLY A 147 -8.42 8.15 -16.92
N THR A 148 -9.23 7.21 -17.36
CA THR A 148 -10.68 7.29 -17.33
C THR A 148 -11.28 6.13 -16.53
N GLY A 149 -12.48 6.33 -15.97
CA GLY A 149 -13.23 5.28 -15.30
C GLY A 149 -12.42 4.45 -14.29
N PRO A 150 -12.31 3.14 -14.51
CA PRO A 150 -11.63 2.23 -13.57
C PRO A 150 -10.15 2.53 -13.34
N VAL A 151 -9.43 3.04 -14.35
CA VAL A 151 -8.00 3.40 -14.25
C VAL A 151 -7.81 4.57 -13.28
N LYS A 152 -8.72 5.53 -13.29
CA LYS A 152 -8.70 6.66 -12.35
C LYS A 152 -8.90 6.20 -10.92
N GLY A 153 -9.78 5.21 -10.69
CA GLY A 153 -9.97 4.60 -9.38
C GLY A 153 -8.70 3.90 -8.87
N PHE A 154 -8.00 3.15 -9.73
CA PHE A 154 -6.69 2.58 -9.40
C PHE A 154 -5.67 3.65 -9.02
N ALA A 155 -5.57 4.71 -9.82
CA ALA A 155 -4.61 5.80 -9.57
C ALA A 155 -4.85 6.50 -8.23
N ILE A 156 -6.12 6.72 -7.84
CA ILE A 156 -6.48 7.29 -6.54
C ILE A 156 -6.03 6.37 -5.39
N THR A 157 -6.41 5.08 -5.44
CA THR A 157 -6.05 4.13 -4.39
C THR A 157 -4.55 3.96 -4.26
N LEU A 158 -3.83 3.91 -5.39
CA LEU A 158 -2.37 3.80 -5.41
C LEU A 158 -1.72 5.05 -4.80
N SER A 159 -2.17 6.26 -5.17
CA SER A 159 -1.61 7.50 -4.62
C SER A 159 -1.82 7.61 -3.10
N ILE A 160 -3.04 7.34 -2.63
CA ILE A 160 -3.34 7.33 -1.19
C ILE A 160 -2.49 6.28 -0.48
N GLY A 161 -2.43 5.06 -1.04
CA GLY A 161 -1.69 3.96 -0.46
C GLY A 161 -0.18 4.22 -0.35
N ILE A 162 0.43 4.86 -1.34
CA ILE A 162 1.85 5.28 -1.29
C ILE A 162 2.08 6.26 -0.14
N VAL A 163 1.28 7.31 -0.05
CA VAL A 163 1.45 8.33 1.00
C VAL A 163 1.25 7.73 2.39
N THR A 164 0.20 6.93 2.58
CA THR A 164 -0.09 6.29 3.88
C THR A 164 0.94 5.23 4.25
N SER A 165 1.44 4.44 3.28
CA SER A 165 2.48 3.43 3.54
C SER A 165 3.81 4.06 3.95
N MET A 166 4.22 5.15 3.31
CA MET A 166 5.40 5.91 3.72
C MET A 166 5.25 6.44 5.15
N PHE A 167 4.10 7.03 5.45
CA PHE A 167 3.82 7.54 6.80
C PHE A 167 3.88 6.43 7.85
N THR A 168 3.21 5.30 7.61
CA THR A 168 3.16 4.21 8.59
C THR A 168 4.49 3.49 8.74
N ALA A 169 5.22 3.23 7.66
CA ALA A 169 6.53 2.59 7.73
C ALA A 169 7.56 3.48 8.45
N ILE A 170 7.58 4.78 8.15
CA ILE A 170 8.60 5.68 8.70
C ILE A 170 8.24 6.14 10.11
N MET A 171 7.00 6.55 10.36
CA MET A 171 6.61 7.11 11.65
C MET A 171 6.03 6.07 12.61
N CYS A 172 5.04 5.27 12.18
CA CYS A 172 4.39 4.32 13.09
C CYS A 172 5.33 3.17 13.48
N THR A 173 6.02 2.56 12.52
CA THR A 173 6.97 1.49 12.82
C THR A 173 8.12 2.01 13.69
N ARG A 174 8.66 3.20 13.39
CA ARG A 174 9.70 3.81 14.21
C ARG A 174 9.23 4.10 15.64
N ALA A 175 8.02 4.62 15.80
CA ALA A 175 7.45 4.87 17.14
C ALA A 175 7.32 3.58 17.94
N MET A 176 6.81 2.50 17.33
CA MET A 176 6.67 1.20 17.99
C MET A 176 8.03 0.59 18.36
N VAL A 177 8.99 0.63 17.45
CA VAL A 177 10.36 0.14 17.72
C VAL A 177 10.98 0.95 18.86
N ASN A 178 10.79 2.28 18.90
CA ASN A 178 11.28 3.13 19.98
C ASN A 178 10.59 2.85 21.32
N ILE A 179 9.28 2.53 21.35
CA ILE A 179 8.58 2.15 22.57
C ILE A 179 9.16 0.86 23.16
N VAL A 180 9.47 -0.11 22.31
CA VAL A 180 9.99 -1.42 22.75
C VAL A 180 11.46 -1.35 23.15
N TYR A 181 12.25 -0.59 22.39
CA TYR A 181 13.71 -0.62 22.48
C TYR A 181 14.35 0.71 22.93
N GLY A 182 13.65 1.83 22.88
CA GLY A 182 14.24 3.16 23.10
C GLY A 182 14.74 3.42 24.52
N ASN A 183 14.21 2.72 25.52
CA ASN A 183 14.53 2.97 26.95
C ASN A 183 15.26 1.78 27.63
N LYS A 184 15.73 0.82 26.85
CA LYS A 184 16.42 -0.37 27.36
C LYS A 184 17.89 -0.37 26.92
N ASN A 185 18.80 -0.57 27.86
CA ASN A 185 20.19 -0.92 27.54
C ASN A 185 20.22 -2.34 26.97
N ILE A 186 20.14 -2.44 25.64
CA ILE A 186 20.08 -3.72 24.93
C ILE A 186 21.50 -4.09 24.53
N SER A 187 21.97 -5.22 25.02
CA SER A 187 23.27 -5.79 24.63
C SER A 187 23.21 -6.51 23.28
N GLU A 188 22.07 -7.10 22.93
CA GLU A 188 21.86 -7.80 21.67
C GLU A 188 20.47 -7.52 21.09
N LEU A 189 20.43 -7.14 19.81
CA LEU A 189 19.21 -6.95 19.03
C LEU A 189 19.05 -8.15 18.09
N LYS A 190 17.98 -8.91 18.25
CA LYS A 190 17.65 -10.05 17.36
C LYS A 190 16.63 -9.57 16.31
N ILE A 191 17.10 -9.32 15.08
CA ILE A 191 16.30 -8.99 13.90
C ILE A 191 16.41 -10.10 12.88
#